data_ce3cd82db88ee8d3056bb1ce0e6ee92e
#
_entry.id   ce3cd82db88ee8d3056bb1ce0e6ee92e
#
_cell.length_a   1.000
_cell.length_b   1.000
_cell.length_c   1.000
_cell.angle_alpha   90.00
_cell.angle_beta   90.00
_cell.angle_gamma   90.00
#
_symmetry.space_group_name_H-M   'P 1'
#
loop_
_entity.id
_entity.type
_entity.pdbx_description
1 polymer ?
#
loop_
_entity_poly.entity_id
_entity_poly.type
_entity_poly.pdbx_seq_one_letter_code
_entity_poly.pdbx_strand_id
1 'polypeptide(L)' 'MEDTYFVIQYSQGKYRPCYKNYADTKEEAMERYIDLKTNWNYKEVEVLRITDICKWDGALISHNVEVIAE' A
#
# COMPACT_ATOMS: atom_id res chain seq x y z
N MET A 1 14.74 12.90 7.63
CA MET A 1 14.02 11.74 8.22
C MET A 1 13.40 10.91 7.13
N GLU A 2 13.43 9.62 7.30
CA GLU A 2 12.85 8.67 6.34
C GLU A 2 11.70 7.94 7.01
N ASP A 3 10.59 7.83 6.31
CA ASP A 3 9.40 7.10 6.76
C ASP A 3 9.00 6.10 5.69
N THR A 4 8.84 4.84 6.09
CA THR A 4 8.43 3.77 5.20
C THR A 4 7.13 3.15 5.71
N TYR A 5 6.15 3.05 4.82
CA TYR A 5 4.87 2.42 5.14
C TYR A 5 4.34 1.71 3.89
N PHE A 6 3.26 0.97 4.07
CA PHE A 6 2.68 0.17 3.00
C PHE A 6 1.23 0.55 2.78
N VAL A 7 0.84 0.54 1.51
CA VAL A 7 -0.55 0.82 1.12
C VAL A 7 -1.06 -0.38 0.35
N ILE A 8 -2.19 -0.90 0.76
CA ILE A 8 -2.87 -1.98 0.06
C ILE A 8 -4.06 -1.36 -0.66
N GLN A 9 -4.03 -1.39 -1.98
CA GLN A 9 -5.12 -0.89 -2.82
C GLN A 9 -5.88 -2.08 -3.38
N TYR A 10 -7.21 -2.01 -3.35
CA TYR A 10 -8.03 -3.11 -3.82
C TYR A 10 -9.35 -2.63 -4.39
N SER A 11 -9.86 -3.37 -5.38
CA SER A 11 -11.15 -3.08 -5.99
C SER A 11 -11.75 -4.34 -6.60
N GLN A 12 -13.03 -4.30 -6.90
CA GLN A 12 -13.72 -5.40 -7.57
C GLN A 12 -13.66 -5.29 -9.09
N GLY A 13 -12.95 -4.34 -9.62
CA GLY A 13 -12.76 -4.17 -11.04
C GLY A 13 -12.58 -2.72 -11.45
N LYS A 14 -12.33 -2.54 -12.74
CA LYS A 14 -11.93 -1.25 -13.32
C LYS A 14 -12.89 -0.09 -13.06
N TYR A 15 -14.19 -0.37 -13.04
CA TYR A 15 -15.21 0.68 -12.85
C TYR A 15 -15.83 0.66 -11.45
N ARG A 16 -15.17 0.02 -10.50
CA ARG A 16 -15.63 -0.05 -9.11
C ARG A 16 -14.76 0.82 -8.22
N PRO A 17 -15.29 1.23 -7.08
CA PRO A 17 -14.49 2.02 -6.13
C PRO A 17 -13.19 1.31 -5.75
N CYS A 18 -12.13 2.09 -5.63
CA CYS A 18 -10.85 1.59 -5.15
C CYS A 18 -10.71 1.95 -3.68
N TYR A 19 -10.38 0.97 -2.86
CA TYR A 19 -10.19 1.16 -1.42
C TYR A 19 -8.72 1.05 -1.07
N LYS A 20 -8.33 1.68 0.02
CA LYS A 20 -6.95 1.67 0.50
C LYS A 20 -6.90 1.33 1.98
N ASN A 21 -5.95 0.50 2.34
CA ASN A 21 -5.58 0.24 3.74
C ASN A 21 -4.10 0.55 3.91
N TYR A 22 -3.71 0.90 5.10
CA TYR A 22 -2.34 1.24 5.44
C TYR A 22 -1.78 0.23 6.43
N ALA A 23 -0.50 -0.08 6.30
CA ALA A 23 0.20 -0.96 7.22
C ALA A 23 1.60 -0.42 7.50
N ASP A 24 2.11 -0.65 8.70
CA ASP A 24 3.45 -0.21 9.09
C ASP A 24 4.53 -1.20 8.68
N THR A 25 4.17 -2.47 8.53
CA THR A 25 5.12 -3.53 8.20
C THR A 25 4.70 -4.27 6.94
N LYS A 26 5.69 -4.86 6.28
CA LYS A 26 5.45 -5.69 5.10
C LYS A 26 4.60 -6.91 5.44
N GLU A 27 4.83 -7.50 6.61
CA GLU A 27 4.11 -8.68 7.07
C GLU A 27 2.62 -8.39 7.19
N GLU A 28 2.24 -7.29 7.81
CA GLU A 28 0.84 -6.87 7.92
C GLU A 28 0.24 -6.62 6.54
N ALA A 29 0.98 -5.94 5.67
CA ALA A 29 0.52 -5.65 4.32
C ALA A 29 0.26 -6.93 3.53
N MET A 30 1.16 -7.90 3.61
CA MET A 30 1.02 -9.17 2.90
C MET A 30 -0.11 -10.03 3.47
N GLU A 31 -0.33 -10.01 4.77
CA GLU A 31 -1.47 -10.68 5.38
C GLU A 31 -2.78 -10.12 4.84
N ARG A 32 -2.88 -8.81 4.77
CA ARG A 32 -4.06 -8.13 4.23
C ARG A 32 -4.26 -8.44 2.76
N TYR A 33 -3.17 -8.47 1.99
CA TYR A 33 -3.18 -8.80 0.57
C TYR A 33 -3.76 -10.21 0.35
N ILE A 34 -3.27 -11.20 1.08
CA ILE A 34 -3.73 -12.58 0.97
C ILE A 34 -5.20 -12.69 1.37
N ASP A 35 -5.59 -12.06 2.47
CA ASP A 35 -6.96 -12.06 2.95
C ASP A 35 -7.92 -11.48 1.91
N LEU A 36 -7.58 -10.34 1.33
CA LEU A 36 -8.41 -9.69 0.32
C LEU A 36 -8.55 -10.52 -0.96
N LYS A 37 -7.51 -11.23 -1.33
CA LYS A 37 -7.55 -12.11 -2.51
C LYS A 37 -8.29 -13.41 -2.26
N THR A 38 -8.12 -14.02 -1.09
CA THR A 38 -8.66 -15.36 -0.82
C THR A 38 -10.05 -15.33 -0.17
N ASN A 39 -10.23 -14.51 0.87
CA ASN A 39 -11.47 -14.51 1.65
C ASN A 39 -12.50 -13.53 1.11
N TRP A 40 -12.04 -12.41 0.55
CA TRP A 40 -12.92 -11.37 0.02
C TRP A 40 -13.06 -11.42 -1.50
N ASN A 41 -12.20 -12.18 -2.17
CA ASN A 41 -12.22 -12.38 -3.63
C ASN A 41 -12.19 -11.07 -4.43
N TYR A 42 -11.44 -10.08 -3.97
CA TYR A 42 -11.25 -8.87 -4.76
C TYR A 42 -10.48 -9.19 -6.04
N LYS A 43 -10.91 -8.64 -7.15
CA LYS A 43 -10.31 -8.92 -8.46
C LYS A 43 -8.95 -8.26 -8.63
N GLU A 44 -8.81 -7.07 -8.07
CA GLU A 44 -7.57 -6.30 -8.15
C GLU A 44 -7.10 -5.97 -6.75
N VAL A 45 -5.93 -6.47 -6.39
CA VAL A 45 -5.29 -6.17 -5.12
C VAL A 45 -3.82 -5.89 -5.40
N GLU A 46 -3.32 -4.80 -4.85
CA GLU A 46 -1.96 -4.35 -5.06
C GLU A 46 -1.38 -3.88 -3.74
N VAL A 47 -0.10 -4.15 -3.51
CA VAL A 47 0.62 -3.65 -2.33
C VAL A 47 1.74 -2.75 -2.79
N LEU A 48 1.77 -1.56 -2.23
CA LEU A 48 2.79 -0.54 -2.51
C LEU A 48 3.64 -0.31 -1.27
N ARG A 49 4.95 -0.22 -1.47
CA ARG A 49 5.84 0.27 -0.44
C ARG A 49 6.11 1.75 -0.73
N ILE A 50 5.81 2.60 0.24
CA ILE A 50 5.99 4.04 0.14
C ILE A 50 7.16 4.43 1.03
N THR A 51 8.13 5.16 0.47
CA THR A 51 9.24 5.70 1.23
C THR A 51 9.26 7.22 1.04
N ASP A 52 9.02 7.93 2.13
CA ASP A 52 9.03 9.39 2.16
C ASP A 52 10.29 9.86 2.87
N ILE A 53 11.04 10.73 2.23
CA ILE A 53 12.23 11.35 2.81
C ILE A 53 11.90 12.80 3.05
N CYS A 54 12.00 13.23 4.31
CA CYS A 54 11.65 14.58 4.73
C CYS A 54 12.85 15.29 5.33
N LYS A 55 12.85 16.62 5.21
CA LYS A 55 13.79 17.46 5.93
C LYS A 55 13.45 17.46 7.42
N TRP A 56 14.40 17.94 8.24
CA TRP A 56 14.20 18.04 9.70
C TRP A 56 12.98 18.88 10.08
N ASP A 57 12.57 19.84 9.23
CA ASP A 57 11.41 20.68 9.46
C ASP A 57 10.08 20.06 8.97
N GLY A 58 10.13 18.82 8.47
CA GLY A 58 8.97 18.10 7.98
C GLY A 58 8.66 18.29 6.50
N ALA A 59 9.40 19.14 5.78
CA ALA A 59 9.19 19.34 4.35
C ALA A 59 9.57 18.07 3.56
N LEU A 60 8.68 17.62 2.69
CA LEU A 60 8.91 16.44 1.86
C LEU A 60 9.98 16.71 0.80
N ILE A 61 11.05 15.90 0.78
CA ILE A 61 12.10 15.95 -0.21
C ILE A 61 11.85 14.94 -1.33
N SER A 62 11.43 13.73 -0.96
CA SER A 62 11.29 12.63 -1.90
C SER A 62 10.15 11.71 -1.48
N HIS A 63 9.39 11.24 -2.48
CA HIS A 63 8.29 10.31 -2.28
C HIS A 63 8.46 9.19 -3.30
N ASN A 64 8.83 8.00 -2.84
CA ASN A 64 9.08 6.85 -3.71
C ASN A 64 8.00 5.79 -3.50
N VAL A 65 7.47 5.28 -4.60
CA VAL A 65 6.43 4.26 -4.61
C VAL A 65 6.94 3.06 -5.37
N GLU A 66 6.84 1.88 -4.76
CA GLU A 66 7.27 0.62 -5.36
C GLU A 66 6.16 -0.40 -5.21
N VAL A 67 5.77 -1.04 -6.31
CA VAL A 67 4.79 -2.14 -6.27
C VAL A 67 5.53 -3.40 -5.84
N ILE A 68 5.12 -3.99 -4.71
CA ILE A 68 5.76 -5.19 -4.16
C ILE A 68 4.91 -6.44 -4.31
N ALA A 69 3.60 -6.29 -4.60
CA ALA A 69 2.70 -7.41 -4.90
C ALA A 69 1.50 -6.89 -5.69
N GLU A 70 1.00 -7.72 -6.61
CA GLU A 70 -0.20 -7.41 -7.38
C GLU A 70 -0.88 -8.67 -7.93
#